data_73621cd1056e186feaad898e60cdb6b2
#
_entry.id   73621cd1056e186feaad898e60cdb6b2
#
_cell.length_a   1.000
_cell.length_b   1.000
_cell.length_c   1.000
_cell.angle_alpha   90.00
_cell.angle_beta   90.00
_cell.angle_gamma   90.00
#
_symmetry.space_group_name_H-M   'P 1'
#
loop_
_entity.id
_entity.type
_entity.pdbx_description
1 polymer ?
#
loop_
_entity_poly.entity_id
_entity_poly.type
_entity_poly.pdbx_seq_one_letter_code
_entity_poly.pdbx_strand_id
1 'polypeptide(L)'
;MNLRYSVALGAAVFGAPPLHAADLSIGVEIPRLSVAEYHRPYVSVWIARPDQSAASTLAVWFEQKKPNAEGTKWLKDMRQWWRRSGRDMKVPVDGVTSATRPVGKHRIEVADGNAPLGKLPAGDYQLMVEAAREGGGRELLSIPFQWPPKAAQQLATQGQSELGESSLELKP
;
A
#
# COMPACT_ATOMS: atom_id res chain seq x y z
N MET A 1 63.56 1.60 41.92
CA MET A 1 63.19 2.09 40.59
C MET A 1 61.99 1.26 40.14
N ASN A 2 60.72 1.73 40.45
CA ASN A 2 59.51 0.98 40.24
C ASN A 2 58.81 1.50 39.00
N LEU A 3 58.82 0.72 37.95
CA LEU A 3 58.16 1.04 36.68
C LEU A 3 56.68 0.62 36.76
N ARG A 4 55.75 1.61 36.76
CA ARG A 4 54.27 1.38 36.73
C ARG A 4 53.82 1.39 35.27
N TYR A 5 53.38 0.24 34.78
CA TYR A 5 52.71 0.12 33.49
C TYR A 5 51.20 0.41 33.68
N SER A 6 50.73 1.51 33.08
CA SER A 6 49.32 1.81 32.98
C SER A 6 48.77 1.17 31.70
N VAL A 7 47.88 0.19 31.83
CA VAL A 7 47.13 -0.38 30.73
C VAL A 7 45.88 0.44 30.52
N ALA A 8 45.80 1.16 29.42
CA ALA A 8 44.60 1.87 28.98
C ALA A 8 43.66 0.88 28.27
N LEU A 9 42.54 0.58 28.92
CA LEU A 9 41.49 -0.25 28.34
C LEU A 9 40.61 0.63 27.41
N GLY A 10 40.84 0.55 26.10
CA GLY A 10 40.04 1.23 25.10
C GLY A 10 38.66 0.53 24.93
N ALA A 11 37.59 1.15 25.40
CA ALA A 11 36.23 0.68 25.12
C ALA A 11 35.88 1.00 23.68
N ALA A 12 35.84 -0.01 22.81
CA ALA A 12 35.29 0.11 21.47
C ALA A 12 33.74 0.22 21.58
N VAL A 13 33.21 1.40 21.34
CA VAL A 13 31.76 1.61 21.19
C VAL A 13 31.36 1.09 19.81
N PHE A 14 30.82 -0.12 19.74
CA PHE A 14 30.15 -0.60 18.54
C PHE A 14 28.86 0.18 18.40
N GLY A 15 28.85 1.20 17.54
CA GLY A 15 27.63 1.88 17.14
C GLY A 15 26.72 0.87 16.44
N ALA A 16 25.54 0.60 17.01
CA ALA A 16 24.51 -0.15 16.32
C ALA A 16 24.15 0.60 15.01
N PRO A 17 24.03 -0.10 13.88
CA PRO A 17 23.58 0.55 12.66
C PRO A 17 22.18 1.17 12.90
N PRO A 18 21.90 2.34 12.31
CA PRO A 18 20.56 2.91 12.43
C PRO A 18 19.56 1.90 11.90
N LEU A 19 18.56 1.55 12.72
CA LEU A 19 17.39 0.81 12.28
C LEU A 19 16.66 1.73 11.31
N HIS A 20 16.88 1.53 10.01
CA HIS A 20 16.02 2.14 9.01
C HIS A 20 14.64 1.50 9.13
N ALA A 21 13.60 2.33 9.23
CA ALA A 21 12.24 1.85 9.10
C ALA A 21 12.09 1.28 7.67
N ALA A 22 11.53 0.08 7.57
CA ALA A 22 11.30 -0.52 6.26
C ALA A 22 10.22 0.28 5.51
N ASP A 23 10.44 0.53 4.22
CA ASP A 23 9.56 1.32 3.37
C ASP A 23 8.92 0.46 2.28
N LEU A 24 7.66 0.78 1.97
CA LEU A 24 6.95 0.24 0.83
C LEU A 24 6.66 1.35 -0.19
N SER A 25 7.00 1.08 -1.44
CA SER A 25 6.60 1.91 -2.56
C SER A 25 5.72 1.08 -3.51
N ILE A 26 4.49 1.55 -3.72
CA ILE A 26 3.45 0.83 -4.45
C ILE A 26 3.15 1.57 -5.73
N GLY A 27 3.30 0.88 -6.87
CA GLY A 27 2.88 1.34 -8.17
C GLY A 27 1.50 0.82 -8.52
N VAL A 28 0.64 1.68 -9.06
CA VAL A 28 -0.67 1.32 -9.61
C VAL A 28 -0.83 1.99 -10.96
N GLU A 29 -1.00 1.21 -12.01
CA GLU A 29 -1.24 1.72 -13.35
C GLU A 29 -2.73 1.67 -13.68
N ILE A 30 -3.29 2.81 -14.07
CA ILE A 30 -4.62 2.94 -14.65
C ILE A 30 -4.45 2.88 -16.18
N PRO A 31 -4.88 1.79 -16.85
CA PRO A 31 -4.68 1.64 -18.27
C PRO A 31 -5.61 2.54 -19.08
N ARG A 32 -5.19 2.85 -20.31
CA ARG A 32 -6.09 3.43 -21.31
C ARG A 32 -6.99 2.34 -21.85
N LEU A 33 -8.29 2.49 -21.67
CA LEU A 33 -9.30 1.56 -22.18
C LEU A 33 -10.00 2.16 -23.40
N SER A 34 -10.17 1.35 -24.44
CA SER A 34 -10.95 1.70 -25.62
C SER A 34 -12.41 1.31 -25.41
N VAL A 35 -13.17 2.17 -24.74
CA VAL A 35 -14.58 1.96 -24.38
C VAL A 35 -15.41 3.15 -24.83
N ALA A 36 -16.72 2.94 -25.08
CA ALA A 36 -17.61 3.97 -25.60
C ALA A 36 -17.76 5.15 -24.62
N GLU A 37 -17.79 4.88 -23.32
CA GLU A 37 -17.83 5.87 -22.26
C GLU A 37 -16.82 5.51 -21.18
N TYR A 38 -15.89 6.41 -20.91
CA TYR A 38 -14.81 6.17 -19.94
C TYR A 38 -15.07 6.96 -18.65
N HIS A 39 -15.21 6.23 -17.56
CA HIS A 39 -15.19 6.76 -16.21
C HIS A 39 -13.87 6.37 -15.52
N ARG A 40 -13.32 7.25 -14.70
CA ARG A 40 -12.13 6.91 -13.90
C ARG A 40 -12.50 5.85 -12.88
N PRO A 41 -11.71 4.78 -12.74
CA PRO A 41 -12.02 3.74 -11.78
C PRO A 41 -11.87 4.24 -10.34
N TYR A 42 -12.68 3.68 -9.45
CA TYR A 42 -12.39 3.67 -8.03
C TYR A 42 -11.32 2.62 -7.77
N VAL A 43 -10.38 2.93 -6.89
CA VAL A 43 -9.28 2.03 -6.55
C VAL A 43 -9.10 1.98 -5.05
N SER A 44 -8.94 0.78 -4.51
CA SER A 44 -8.51 0.55 -3.15
C SER A 44 -7.21 -0.26 -3.12
N VAL A 45 -6.31 0.12 -2.22
CA VAL A 45 -5.03 -0.54 -1.99
C VAL A 45 -4.92 -0.86 -0.50
N TRP A 46 -4.72 -2.12 -0.18
CA TRP A 46 -4.59 -2.56 1.22
C TRP A 46 -3.65 -3.74 1.38
N ILE A 47 -3.20 -3.95 2.60
CA ILE A 47 -2.46 -5.14 2.99
C ILE A 47 -3.41 -6.13 3.63
N ALA A 48 -3.38 -7.36 3.15
CA ALA A 48 -4.13 -8.48 3.69
C ALA A 48 -3.20 -9.51 4.36
N ARG A 49 -3.70 -10.17 5.41
CA ARG A 49 -3.07 -11.34 6.02
C ARG A 49 -3.37 -12.60 5.20
N PRO A 50 -2.71 -13.73 5.45
CA PRO A 50 -2.98 -14.99 4.75
C PRO A 50 -4.44 -15.45 4.85
N ASP A 51 -5.13 -15.14 5.95
CA ASP A 51 -6.55 -15.42 6.17
C ASP A 51 -7.49 -14.44 5.43
N GLN A 52 -6.95 -13.57 4.60
CA GLN A 52 -7.65 -12.54 3.84
C GLN A 52 -8.26 -11.41 4.69
N SER A 53 -7.98 -11.35 5.99
CA SER A 53 -8.35 -10.18 6.81
C SER A 53 -7.49 -8.98 6.42
N ALA A 54 -8.07 -7.77 6.45
CA ALA A 54 -7.31 -6.55 6.22
C ALA A 54 -6.38 -6.27 7.40
N ALA A 55 -5.10 -6.02 7.12
CA ALA A 55 -4.14 -5.53 8.09
C ALA A 55 -4.13 -3.99 8.11
N SER A 56 -4.11 -3.37 6.94
CA SER A 56 -4.16 -1.91 6.79
C SER A 56 -4.69 -1.53 5.42
N THR A 57 -5.56 -0.51 5.33
CA THR A 57 -5.94 0.15 4.07
C THR A 57 -4.97 1.31 3.83
N LEU A 58 -4.29 1.29 2.69
CA LEU A 58 -3.23 2.25 2.36
C LEU A 58 -3.73 3.40 1.50
N ALA A 59 -4.65 3.13 0.57
CA ALA A 59 -5.24 4.15 -0.28
C ALA A 59 -6.64 3.76 -0.73
N VAL A 60 -7.50 4.78 -0.87
CA VAL A 60 -8.83 4.64 -1.48
C VAL A 60 -9.07 5.86 -2.37
N TRP A 61 -9.14 5.63 -3.67
CA TRP A 61 -9.39 6.68 -4.67
C TRP A 61 -10.83 6.61 -5.14
N PHE A 62 -11.60 7.66 -4.89
CA PHE A 62 -13.01 7.71 -5.25
C PHE A 62 -13.46 9.13 -5.59
N GLU A 63 -14.64 9.30 -6.16
CA GLU A 63 -15.19 10.58 -6.54
C GLU A 63 -15.66 11.35 -5.29
N GLN A 64 -14.82 12.28 -4.80
CA GLN A 64 -15.08 13.03 -3.57
C GLN A 64 -15.91 14.29 -3.77
N LYS A 65 -15.96 14.80 -5.02
CA LYS A 65 -16.59 16.09 -5.31
C LYS A 65 -18.07 16.01 -5.66
N LYS A 66 -18.65 14.80 -5.74
CA LYS A 66 -20.09 14.66 -6.02
C LYS A 66 -20.92 15.24 -4.88
N PRO A 67 -21.99 16.01 -5.18
CA PRO A 67 -22.88 16.57 -4.17
C PRO A 67 -23.41 15.47 -3.22
N ASN A 68 -23.72 15.86 -1.98
CA ASN A 68 -24.30 14.95 -0.98
C ASN A 68 -23.50 13.66 -0.75
N ALA A 69 -22.18 13.72 -0.91
CA ALA A 69 -21.29 12.57 -0.77
C ALA A 69 -21.69 11.36 -1.65
N GLU A 70 -22.30 11.61 -2.80
CA GLU A 70 -22.78 10.54 -3.70
C GLU A 70 -21.70 9.55 -4.11
N GLY A 71 -20.45 10.01 -4.27
CA GLY A 71 -19.34 9.15 -4.59
C GLY A 71 -19.12 8.01 -3.59
N THR A 72 -19.51 8.19 -2.33
CA THR A 72 -19.36 7.13 -1.31
C THR A 72 -20.27 5.94 -1.53
N LYS A 73 -21.40 6.13 -2.25
CA LYS A 73 -22.38 5.06 -2.55
C LYS A 73 -21.76 3.93 -3.39
N TRP A 74 -20.75 4.23 -4.18
CA TRP A 74 -20.10 3.31 -5.14
C TRP A 74 -18.85 2.63 -4.57
N LEU A 75 -18.40 2.98 -3.35
CA LEU A 75 -17.29 2.31 -2.67
C LEU A 75 -17.52 0.80 -2.52
N LYS A 76 -18.78 0.39 -2.37
CA LYS A 76 -19.19 -1.02 -2.28
C LYS A 76 -18.90 -1.85 -3.54
N ASP A 77 -18.64 -1.19 -4.68
CA ASP A 77 -18.34 -1.87 -5.94
C ASP A 77 -16.90 -2.44 -5.93
N MET A 78 -16.04 -1.91 -5.11
CA MET A 78 -14.78 -2.55 -4.71
C MET A 78 -15.07 -3.63 -3.67
N ARG A 79 -15.64 -4.74 -4.13
CA ARG A 79 -16.36 -5.73 -3.31
C ARG A 79 -15.50 -6.42 -2.28
N GLN A 80 -14.23 -6.71 -2.62
CA GLN A 80 -13.34 -7.43 -1.72
C GLN A 80 -12.87 -6.52 -0.58
N TRP A 81 -12.36 -5.34 -0.93
CA TRP A 81 -12.00 -4.33 0.05
C TRP A 81 -13.19 -3.92 0.92
N TRP A 82 -14.35 -3.69 0.32
CA TRP A 82 -15.56 -3.29 1.04
C TRP A 82 -15.95 -4.30 2.13
N ARG A 83 -15.92 -5.59 1.82
CA ARG A 83 -16.25 -6.64 2.78
C ARG A 83 -15.22 -6.78 3.91
N ARG A 84 -13.95 -6.47 3.64
CA ARG A 84 -12.86 -6.68 4.59
C ARG A 84 -12.57 -5.48 5.47
N SER A 85 -12.81 -4.27 4.96
CA SER A 85 -12.43 -3.03 5.63
C SER A 85 -13.38 -1.86 5.34
N GLY A 86 -13.81 -1.71 4.08
CA GLY A 86 -14.46 -0.49 3.62
C GLY A 86 -15.78 -0.16 4.29
N ARG A 87 -16.59 -1.19 4.62
CA ARG A 87 -17.93 -0.98 5.23
C ARG A 87 -17.85 -0.30 6.60
N ASP A 88 -16.78 -0.54 7.34
CA ASP A 88 -16.58 0.00 8.69
C ASP A 88 -15.75 1.30 8.69
N MET A 89 -15.23 1.67 7.51
CA MET A 89 -14.41 2.87 7.36
C MET A 89 -15.29 4.12 7.19
N LYS A 90 -15.10 5.11 8.06
CA LYS A 90 -15.72 6.42 7.92
C LYS A 90 -14.86 7.29 7.02
N VAL A 91 -15.29 7.50 5.78
CA VAL A 91 -14.59 8.36 4.81
C VAL A 91 -15.10 9.81 4.87
N PRO A 92 -14.27 10.83 4.59
CA PRO A 92 -12.87 10.73 4.20
C PRO A 92 -11.91 10.42 5.36
N VAL A 93 -10.76 9.81 5.05
CA VAL A 93 -9.67 9.53 5.99
C VAL A 93 -8.41 10.18 5.47
N ASP A 94 -7.79 11.06 6.26
CA ASP A 94 -6.55 11.75 5.88
C ASP A 94 -5.41 10.76 5.62
N GLY A 95 -4.63 11.02 4.58
CA GLY A 95 -3.53 10.16 4.15
C GLY A 95 -3.94 8.86 3.47
N VAL A 96 -5.24 8.52 3.46
CA VAL A 96 -5.79 7.29 2.84
C VAL A 96 -6.68 7.63 1.65
N THR A 97 -7.67 8.51 1.84
CA THR A 97 -8.66 8.80 0.80
C THR A 97 -8.26 9.97 -0.08
N SER A 98 -8.44 9.81 -1.39
CA SER A 98 -8.22 10.88 -2.36
C SER A 98 -9.11 10.71 -3.59
N ALA A 99 -9.07 11.70 -4.50
CA ALA A 99 -9.83 11.66 -5.74
C ALA A 99 -9.36 10.52 -6.66
N THR A 100 -10.27 10.07 -7.56
CA THR A 100 -9.93 9.15 -8.65
C THR A 100 -8.75 9.66 -9.48
N ARG A 101 -7.92 8.74 -9.99
CA ARG A 101 -6.72 9.05 -10.76
C ARG A 101 -6.97 8.95 -12.26
N PRO A 102 -6.30 9.77 -13.09
CA PRO A 102 -6.34 9.63 -14.54
C PRO A 102 -5.58 8.38 -15.00
N VAL A 103 -5.71 8.06 -16.29
CA VAL A 103 -4.85 7.07 -16.97
C VAL A 103 -3.38 7.41 -16.73
N GLY A 104 -2.58 6.39 -16.42
CA GLY A 104 -1.15 6.52 -16.15
C GLY A 104 -0.68 5.73 -14.94
N LYS A 105 0.60 5.83 -14.63
CA LYS A 105 1.24 5.20 -13.47
C LYS A 105 1.20 6.13 -12.27
N HIS A 106 0.75 5.61 -11.14
CA HIS A 106 0.62 6.33 -9.86
C HIS A 106 1.43 5.61 -8.80
N ARG A 107 1.94 6.39 -7.85
CA ARG A 107 2.80 5.87 -6.77
C ARG A 107 2.23 6.23 -5.40
N ILE A 108 2.32 5.30 -4.47
CA ILE A 108 1.95 5.42 -3.06
C ILE A 108 3.17 5.02 -2.24
N GLU A 109 3.63 5.92 -1.38
CA GLU A 109 4.75 5.68 -0.48
C GLU A 109 4.23 5.54 0.94
N VAL A 110 4.62 4.48 1.63
CA VAL A 110 4.29 4.23 3.02
C VAL A 110 5.50 3.71 3.78
N ALA A 111 5.65 4.14 5.02
CA ALA A 111 6.76 3.76 5.88
C ALA A 111 6.24 3.00 7.11
N ASP A 112 7.02 2.03 7.59
CA ASP A 112 6.71 1.29 8.82
C ASP A 112 6.59 2.24 10.01
N GLY A 113 5.63 1.97 10.87
CA GLY A 113 5.33 2.79 12.04
C GLY A 113 4.54 4.07 11.75
N ASN A 114 4.39 4.49 10.49
CA ASN A 114 3.64 5.68 10.10
C ASN A 114 2.25 5.32 9.54
N ALA A 115 1.28 6.22 9.75
CA ALA A 115 -0.01 6.08 9.08
C ALA A 115 0.17 6.21 7.56
N PRO A 116 -0.60 5.48 6.74
CA PRO A 116 -1.68 4.57 7.12
C PRO A 116 -1.23 3.14 7.42
N LEU A 117 0.05 2.78 7.21
CA LEU A 117 0.55 1.42 7.40
C LEU A 117 0.51 1.00 8.89
N GLY A 118 0.90 1.91 9.79
CA GLY A 118 1.14 1.58 11.17
C GLY A 118 2.34 0.65 11.34
N LYS A 119 2.46 0.02 12.50
CA LYS A 119 3.49 -0.99 12.76
C LYS A 119 2.97 -2.36 12.31
N LEU A 120 3.51 -2.84 11.20
CA LEU A 120 3.14 -4.14 10.66
C LEU A 120 3.97 -5.25 11.34
N PRO A 121 3.36 -6.24 12.02
CA PRO A 121 4.08 -7.38 12.59
C PRO A 121 4.83 -8.18 11.53
N ALA A 122 5.90 -8.86 11.93
CA ALA A 122 6.60 -9.78 11.03
C ALA A 122 5.67 -10.93 10.59
N GLY A 123 5.70 -11.26 9.31
CA GLY A 123 4.86 -12.33 8.76
C GLY A 123 4.71 -12.27 7.25
N ASP A 124 3.85 -13.15 6.75
CA ASP A 124 3.45 -13.21 5.34
C ASP A 124 2.23 -12.33 5.11
N TYR A 125 2.23 -11.60 4.00
CA TYR A 125 1.17 -10.67 3.62
C TYR A 125 0.91 -10.69 2.11
N GLN A 126 -0.17 -10.06 1.72
CA GLN A 126 -0.49 -9.77 0.33
C GLN A 126 -0.81 -8.29 0.18
N LEU A 127 -0.15 -7.61 -0.75
CA LEU A 127 -0.62 -6.33 -1.24
C LEU A 127 -1.79 -6.60 -2.17
N MET A 128 -2.93 -5.98 -1.89
CA MET A 128 -4.15 -6.10 -2.66
C MET A 128 -4.44 -4.78 -3.36
N VAL A 129 -4.76 -4.84 -4.64
CA VAL A 129 -5.21 -3.69 -5.43
C VAL A 129 -6.51 -4.05 -6.11
N GLU A 130 -7.59 -3.33 -5.81
CA GLU A 130 -8.90 -3.55 -6.41
C GLU A 130 -9.35 -2.28 -7.12
N ALA A 131 -9.78 -2.45 -8.37
CA ALA A 131 -10.41 -1.39 -9.16
C ALA A 131 -11.84 -1.75 -9.53
N ALA A 132 -12.72 -0.74 -9.54
CA ALA A 132 -14.09 -0.84 -10.03
C ALA A 132 -14.43 0.42 -10.81
N ARG A 133 -15.01 0.27 -12.00
CA ARG A 133 -15.34 1.37 -12.89
C ARG A 133 -16.83 1.43 -13.18
N GLU A 134 -17.42 2.62 -13.11
CA GLU A 134 -18.81 2.87 -13.49
C GLU A 134 -19.04 2.48 -14.96
N GLY A 135 -20.08 1.68 -15.22
CA GLY A 135 -20.35 1.14 -16.56
C GLY A 135 -19.29 0.18 -17.08
N GLY A 136 -18.34 -0.25 -16.24
CA GLY A 136 -17.23 -1.11 -16.58
C GLY A 136 -17.13 -2.36 -15.73
N GLY A 137 -15.93 -2.90 -15.65
CA GLY A 137 -15.62 -4.09 -14.88
C GLY A 137 -15.08 -3.80 -13.48
N ARG A 138 -14.60 -4.86 -12.89
CA ARG A 138 -13.88 -4.88 -11.63
C ARG A 138 -12.69 -5.84 -11.74
N GLU A 139 -11.57 -5.42 -11.24
CA GLU A 139 -10.37 -6.25 -11.21
C GLU A 139 -9.73 -6.23 -9.83
N LEU A 140 -9.19 -7.36 -9.42
CA LEU A 140 -8.49 -7.54 -8.15
C LEU A 140 -7.13 -8.18 -8.44
N LEU A 141 -6.07 -7.52 -8.03
CA LEU A 141 -4.71 -8.01 -8.11
C LEU A 141 -4.15 -8.27 -6.71
N SER A 142 -3.22 -9.22 -6.60
CA SER A 142 -2.51 -9.51 -5.36
C SER A 142 -1.02 -9.74 -5.63
N ILE A 143 -0.18 -9.24 -4.71
CA ILE A 143 1.26 -9.45 -4.71
C ILE A 143 1.64 -9.98 -3.33
N PRO A 144 2.04 -11.26 -3.20
CA PRO A 144 2.50 -11.82 -1.93
C PRO A 144 3.88 -11.27 -1.56
N PHE A 145 4.09 -11.00 -0.28
CA PHE A 145 5.38 -10.55 0.25
C PHE A 145 5.56 -10.93 1.71
N GLN A 146 6.81 -10.91 2.19
CA GLN A 146 7.17 -11.09 3.59
C GLN A 146 7.55 -9.76 4.22
N TRP A 147 7.16 -9.55 5.46
CA TRP A 147 7.49 -8.39 6.25
C TRP A 147 8.22 -8.75 7.55
N PRO A 148 9.24 -8.04 8.01
CA PRO A 148 9.99 -7.05 7.22
C PRO A 148 10.81 -7.71 6.10
N PRO A 149 11.14 -7.00 5.02
CA PRO A 149 11.94 -7.56 3.94
C PRO A 149 13.39 -7.78 4.43
N LYS A 150 13.97 -8.94 4.08
CA LYS A 150 15.38 -9.25 4.39
C LYS A 150 16.38 -8.52 3.48
N ALA A 151 15.91 -8.12 2.31
CA ALA A 151 16.68 -7.39 1.29
C ALA A 151 15.70 -6.56 0.46
N ALA A 152 16.22 -5.58 -0.28
CA ALA A 152 15.41 -4.84 -1.23
C ALA A 152 14.80 -5.78 -2.27
N GLN A 153 13.51 -5.62 -2.55
CA GLN A 153 12.75 -6.45 -3.49
C GLN A 153 11.89 -5.57 -4.39
N GLN A 154 11.72 -6.01 -5.62
CA GLN A 154 10.75 -5.47 -6.56
C GLN A 154 9.85 -6.62 -7.03
N LEU A 155 8.56 -6.49 -6.75
CA LEU A 155 7.52 -7.45 -7.09
C LEU A 155 6.50 -6.76 -7.99
N ALA A 156 5.92 -7.47 -8.93
CA ALA A 156 4.90 -6.92 -9.81
C ALA A 156 3.90 -7.98 -10.26
N THR A 157 2.72 -7.53 -10.65
CA THR A 157 1.69 -8.34 -11.30
C THR A 157 1.00 -7.50 -12.36
N GLN A 158 0.53 -8.15 -13.42
CA GLN A 158 -0.11 -7.50 -14.56
C GLN A 158 -1.62 -7.69 -14.50
N GLY A 159 -2.35 -6.57 -14.57
CA GLY A 159 -3.80 -6.58 -14.77
C GLY A 159 -4.18 -6.90 -16.20
N GLN A 160 -5.44 -7.27 -16.41
CA GLN A 160 -5.96 -7.70 -17.70
C GLN A 160 -7.15 -6.87 -18.19
N SER A 161 -7.74 -6.03 -17.33
CA SER A 161 -8.97 -5.30 -17.64
C SER A 161 -8.97 -3.87 -17.11
N GLU A 162 -9.21 -3.67 -15.84
CA GLU A 162 -9.37 -2.34 -15.22
C GLU A 162 -8.06 -1.78 -14.64
N LEU A 163 -7.05 -2.63 -14.46
CA LEU A 163 -5.72 -2.28 -13.97
C LEU A 163 -4.66 -2.65 -15.01
N GLY A 164 -3.60 -1.84 -15.08
CA GLY A 164 -2.35 -2.19 -15.74
C GLY A 164 -1.42 -2.93 -14.78
N GLU A 165 -0.12 -2.61 -14.83
CA GLU A 165 0.85 -3.16 -13.89
C GLU A 165 0.60 -2.62 -12.47
N SER A 166 0.59 -3.51 -11.50
CA SER A 166 0.71 -3.16 -10.09
C SER A 166 2.04 -3.68 -9.55
N SER A 167 2.79 -2.84 -8.82
CA SER A 167 4.12 -3.16 -8.33
C SER A 167 4.28 -2.86 -6.85
N LEU A 168 5.20 -3.54 -6.21
CA LEU A 168 5.60 -3.36 -4.83
C LEU A 168 7.12 -3.36 -4.72
N GLU A 169 7.70 -2.24 -4.31
CA GLU A 169 9.09 -2.15 -3.93
C GLU A 169 9.19 -2.17 -2.40
N LEU A 170 10.02 -3.05 -1.88
CA LEU A 170 10.31 -3.19 -0.45
C LEU A 170 11.74 -2.81 -0.19
N LYS A 171 11.99 -1.98 0.83
CA LYS A 171 13.32 -1.62 1.32
C LYS A 171 13.41 -1.98 2.80
N PRO A 172 14.52 -2.65 3.24
CA PRO A 172 14.77 -2.95 4.64
C PRO A 172 14.97 -1.72 5.48
#